data_3e9001d5c3c0056417fbad2ea3528b14
#
_entry.id   3e9001d5c3c0056417fbad2ea3528b14
#
_cell.length_a   1.000
_cell.length_b   1.000
_cell.length_c   1.000
_cell.angle_alpha   90.00
_cell.angle_beta   90.00
_cell.angle_gamma   90.00
#
_symmetry.space_group_name_H-M   'P 1'
#
loop_
_entity.id
_entity.type
_entity.pdbx_description
1 polymer ?
#
loop_
_entity_poly.entity_id
_entity_poly.type
_entity_poly.pdbx_seq_one_letter_code
_entity_poly.pdbx_strand_id
1 'polypeptide(L)'
;LYTHSIAWAIETIGIAKKQRDGKLLGNKIDAHIRNMQYGQTNGIPQGSVLMDFIAEIILGYIDELLAAEISKNKINDYNIFRYRDDYKIFVNAPNDGEVILRLLSELIVPFGLKLNSSKTRENKNIISSSVKPDKLSWFQLNQDDLTLQKQFLLIHQHSLMYPNSGSIVRGLTELNKKISDKEKSIQIISITVDIMLHNPKAIPVCCSIISKILKNTEEKMKLSISNKIYKRLMETPNSEFAQIWLQRMLKNSVDKFGFKEALCSIVRGESIDIWDNSWFNGNNKIKKLILPTSIFDKTIFAKMDEMIEDDEVDIFIHSL
;
A
#
# COMPACT_ATOMS: atom_id res chain seq x y z
N LEU A 1 -4.23 -13.66 11.59
CA LEU A 1 -3.51 -14.93 11.63
C LEU A 1 -2.84 -15.10 12.99
N TYR A 2 -3.00 -16.26 13.65
CA TYR A 2 -2.31 -16.56 14.90
C TYR A 2 -0.90 -17.10 14.64
N THR A 3 0.09 -16.76 15.46
CA THR A 3 1.48 -17.22 15.27
C THR A 3 1.61 -18.74 15.38
N HIS A 4 0.88 -19.36 16.31
CA HIS A 4 0.89 -20.82 16.51
C HIS A 4 0.26 -21.60 15.33
N SER A 5 -0.43 -20.94 14.40
CA SER A 5 -0.89 -21.56 13.15
C SER A 5 0.25 -22.13 12.31
N ILE A 6 1.45 -21.56 12.44
CA ILE A 6 2.66 -22.05 11.78
C ILE A 6 2.99 -23.47 12.28
N ALA A 7 2.96 -23.65 13.61
CA ALA A 7 3.19 -24.97 14.19
C ALA A 7 2.15 -26.01 13.76
N TRP A 8 0.90 -25.58 13.56
CA TRP A 8 -0.16 -26.45 13.08
C TRP A 8 0.03 -26.86 11.61
N ALA A 9 0.49 -25.94 10.78
CA ALA A 9 0.72 -26.21 9.37
C ALA A 9 1.93 -27.15 9.15
N ILE A 10 2.96 -27.07 9.98
CA ILE A 10 4.17 -27.89 9.85
C ILE A 10 4.02 -29.25 10.52
N GLU A 11 3.42 -29.31 11.73
CA GLU A 11 3.42 -30.51 12.59
C GLU A 11 2.04 -31.14 12.77
N THR A 12 0.98 -30.56 12.24
CA THR A 12 -0.44 -30.78 12.56
C THR A 12 -0.84 -30.26 13.95
N ILE A 13 -2.14 -29.91 14.07
CA ILE A 13 -2.69 -29.33 15.31
C ILE A 13 -2.49 -30.26 16.53
N GLY A 14 -2.70 -31.57 16.33
CA GLY A 14 -2.62 -32.55 17.41
C GLY A 14 -1.22 -32.70 17.99
N ILE A 15 -0.21 -32.78 17.11
CA ILE A 15 1.20 -32.92 17.49
C ILE A 15 1.71 -31.63 18.13
N ALA A 16 1.49 -30.48 17.47
CA ALA A 16 1.95 -29.19 17.92
C ALA A 16 1.44 -28.81 19.33
N LYS A 17 0.18 -29.16 19.66
CA LYS A 17 -0.42 -28.91 20.97
C LYS A 17 0.07 -29.84 22.06
N LYS A 18 0.39 -31.09 21.73
CA LYS A 18 0.85 -32.10 22.72
C LYS A 18 2.32 -31.91 23.09
N GLN A 19 3.16 -31.52 22.14
CA GLN A 19 4.60 -31.48 22.29
C GLN A 19 5.13 -30.04 22.26
N ARG A 20 5.05 -29.33 23.41
CA ARG A 20 5.42 -27.91 23.53
C ARG A 20 6.86 -27.65 24.01
N ASP A 21 7.68 -28.69 24.06
CA ASP A 21 9.04 -28.65 24.63
C ASP A 21 10.10 -27.95 23.71
N GLY A 22 9.67 -27.30 22.64
CA GLY A 22 10.55 -26.60 21.69
C GLY A 22 11.42 -27.49 20.82
N LYS A 23 11.16 -28.80 20.75
CA LYS A 23 11.88 -29.74 19.86
C LYS A 23 11.35 -29.66 18.42
N LEU A 24 10.04 -29.47 18.26
CA LEU A 24 9.39 -29.37 16.97
C LEU A 24 9.74 -28.07 16.24
N LEU A 25 9.99 -28.16 14.93
CA LEU A 25 10.39 -27.02 14.10
C LEU A 25 9.32 -25.93 14.10
N GLY A 26 8.07 -26.30 13.89
CA GLY A 26 6.95 -25.34 13.87
C GLY A 26 6.78 -24.59 15.18
N ASN A 27 6.94 -25.29 16.33
CA ASN A 27 6.89 -24.67 17.66
C ASN A 27 8.09 -23.72 17.91
N LYS A 28 9.27 -24.02 17.35
CA LYS A 28 10.43 -23.11 17.42
C LYS A 28 10.16 -21.84 16.62
N ILE A 29 9.64 -21.96 15.41
CA ILE A 29 9.32 -20.81 14.57
C ILE A 29 8.26 -19.94 15.25
N ASP A 30 7.17 -20.53 15.77
CA ASP A 30 6.16 -19.81 16.56
C ASP A 30 6.77 -19.05 17.72
N ALA A 31 7.63 -19.70 18.51
CA ALA A 31 8.29 -19.06 19.64
C ALA A 31 9.16 -17.87 19.23
N HIS A 32 9.93 -17.99 18.14
CA HIS A 32 10.75 -16.89 17.65
C HIS A 32 9.89 -15.72 17.17
N ILE A 33 8.83 -15.96 16.42
CA ILE A 33 7.93 -14.89 15.95
C ILE A 33 7.25 -14.19 17.14
N ARG A 34 6.77 -14.92 18.12
CA ARG A 34 6.22 -14.34 19.35
C ARG A 34 7.24 -13.46 20.09
N ASN A 35 8.48 -13.93 20.20
CA ASN A 35 9.54 -13.17 20.83
C ASN A 35 9.87 -11.87 20.09
N MET A 36 9.76 -11.86 18.75
CA MET A 36 9.93 -10.63 17.95
C MET A 36 8.82 -9.58 18.18
N GLN A 37 7.71 -9.96 18.79
CA GLN A 37 6.55 -9.08 19.02
C GLN A 37 6.07 -9.11 20.47
N TYR A 38 7.01 -9.12 21.43
CA TYR A 38 6.75 -9.05 22.87
C TYR A 38 5.82 -10.16 23.40
N GLY A 39 5.88 -11.35 22.85
CA GLY A 39 5.05 -12.48 23.24
C GLY A 39 3.64 -12.47 22.69
N GLN A 40 3.27 -11.51 21.85
CA GLN A 40 1.95 -11.47 21.23
C GLN A 40 1.75 -12.63 20.27
N THR A 41 0.55 -13.19 20.28
CA THR A 41 0.15 -14.33 19.43
C THR A 41 -0.75 -13.92 18.26
N ASN A 42 -1.25 -12.70 18.26
CA ASN A 42 -2.12 -12.16 17.24
C ASN A 42 -1.32 -11.47 16.14
N GLY A 43 -1.42 -11.98 14.92
CA GLY A 43 -0.71 -11.46 13.77
C GLY A 43 0.71 -12.01 13.63
N ILE A 44 1.21 -11.93 12.41
CA ILE A 44 2.62 -12.07 12.07
C ILE A 44 3.10 -10.73 11.49
N PRO A 45 4.37 -10.35 11.69
CA PRO A 45 4.88 -9.12 11.09
C PRO A 45 4.66 -9.12 9.57
N GLN A 46 4.26 -7.98 9.01
CA GLN A 46 4.07 -7.82 7.57
C GLN A 46 5.26 -7.09 6.94
N GLY A 47 5.47 -7.31 5.64
CA GLY A 47 6.44 -6.56 4.86
C GLY A 47 7.81 -7.26 4.67
N SER A 48 7.97 -8.51 5.08
CA SER A 48 9.16 -9.29 4.77
C SER A 48 8.83 -10.54 3.95
N VAL A 49 9.72 -10.89 3.02
CA VAL A 49 9.61 -12.10 2.19
C VAL A 49 9.50 -13.37 3.05
N LEU A 50 10.19 -13.41 4.19
CA LEU A 50 10.10 -14.53 5.13
C LEU A 50 8.69 -14.69 5.69
N MET A 51 8.04 -13.61 6.07
CA MET A 51 6.67 -13.65 6.62
C MET A 51 5.63 -13.98 5.54
N ASP A 52 5.85 -13.51 4.32
CA ASP A 52 5.02 -13.92 3.17
C ASP A 52 5.15 -15.43 2.92
N PHE A 53 6.36 -15.98 2.98
CA PHE A 53 6.59 -17.43 2.86
C PHE A 53 5.91 -18.23 3.97
N ILE A 54 5.97 -17.76 5.21
CA ILE A 54 5.28 -18.39 6.34
C ILE A 54 3.76 -18.34 6.15
N ALA A 55 3.22 -17.22 5.69
CA ALA A 55 1.80 -17.09 5.38
C ALA A 55 1.37 -18.09 4.30
N GLU A 56 2.19 -18.27 3.26
CA GLU A 56 1.91 -19.27 2.19
C GLU A 56 1.94 -20.71 2.70
N ILE A 57 2.81 -21.07 3.63
CA ILE A 57 2.79 -22.40 4.27
C ILE A 57 1.45 -22.63 4.98
N ILE A 58 0.98 -21.64 5.75
CA ILE A 58 -0.29 -21.77 6.48
C ILE A 58 -1.48 -21.83 5.54
N LEU A 59 -1.50 -20.97 4.52
CA LEU A 59 -2.57 -20.95 3.53
C LEU A 59 -2.59 -22.24 2.70
N GLY A 60 -1.42 -22.80 2.34
CA GLY A 60 -1.32 -24.08 1.68
C GLY A 60 -1.87 -25.24 2.53
N TYR A 61 -1.63 -25.20 3.84
CA TYR A 61 -2.24 -26.17 4.77
C TYR A 61 -3.77 -26.02 4.84
N ILE A 62 -4.28 -24.79 4.83
CA ILE A 62 -5.72 -24.53 4.77
C ILE A 62 -6.31 -25.05 3.43
N ASP A 63 -5.60 -24.88 2.32
CA ASP A 63 -6.02 -25.40 1.01
C ASP A 63 -6.13 -26.93 1.02
N GLU A 64 -5.19 -27.63 1.66
CA GLU A 64 -5.23 -29.10 1.85
C GLU A 64 -6.44 -29.52 2.69
N LEU A 65 -6.69 -28.84 3.81
CA LEU A 65 -7.86 -29.11 4.64
C LEU A 65 -9.16 -28.84 3.88
N LEU A 66 -9.23 -27.79 3.09
CA LEU A 66 -10.38 -27.44 2.27
C LEU A 66 -10.65 -28.54 1.22
N ALA A 67 -9.62 -28.98 0.52
CA ALA A 67 -9.75 -30.05 -0.47
C ALA A 67 -10.29 -31.36 0.16
N ALA A 68 -9.82 -31.70 1.37
CA ALA A 68 -10.31 -32.87 2.11
C ALA A 68 -11.79 -32.71 2.49
N GLU A 69 -12.24 -31.55 2.95
CA GLU A 69 -13.64 -31.31 3.30
C GLU A 69 -14.55 -31.26 2.08
N ILE A 70 -14.13 -30.69 0.96
CA ILE A 70 -14.87 -30.71 -0.32
C ILE A 70 -15.08 -32.14 -0.79
N SER A 71 -14.04 -32.98 -0.71
CA SER A 71 -14.15 -34.40 -1.09
C SER A 71 -15.16 -35.16 -0.23
N LYS A 72 -15.19 -34.90 1.09
CA LYS A 72 -16.20 -35.50 1.99
C LYS A 72 -17.63 -35.11 1.62
N ASN A 73 -17.81 -33.88 1.13
CA ASN A 73 -19.10 -33.36 0.66
C ASN A 73 -19.46 -33.83 -0.75
N LYS A 74 -18.62 -34.67 -1.40
CA LYS A 74 -18.83 -35.25 -2.74
C LYS A 74 -18.99 -34.20 -3.84
N ILE A 75 -18.39 -33.04 -3.71
CA ILE A 75 -18.33 -32.02 -4.75
C ILE A 75 -17.13 -32.34 -5.64
N ASN A 76 -17.37 -32.64 -6.91
CA ASN A 76 -16.32 -33.13 -7.83
C ASN A 76 -16.01 -32.15 -8.97
N ASP A 77 -16.91 -31.21 -9.25
CA ASP A 77 -16.80 -30.33 -10.41
C ASP A 77 -16.56 -28.88 -9.94
N TYR A 78 -15.33 -28.60 -9.57
CA TYR A 78 -14.90 -27.29 -9.11
C TYR A 78 -13.44 -27.03 -9.49
N ASN A 79 -13.09 -25.74 -9.57
CA ASN A 79 -11.70 -25.27 -9.66
C ASN A 79 -11.50 -24.13 -8.66
N ILE A 80 -10.44 -24.20 -7.88
CA ILE A 80 -10.06 -23.16 -6.93
C ILE A 80 -8.68 -22.64 -7.32
N PHE A 81 -8.58 -21.33 -7.49
CA PHE A 81 -7.32 -20.62 -7.66
C PHE A 81 -7.14 -19.69 -6.48
N ARG A 82 -5.97 -19.76 -5.84
CA ARG A 82 -5.57 -18.84 -4.78
C ARG A 82 -4.35 -18.04 -5.22
N TYR A 83 -4.39 -16.75 -4.97
CA TYR A 83 -3.24 -15.89 -5.06
C TYR A 83 -3.13 -15.12 -3.75
N ARG A 84 -2.15 -15.49 -2.90
CA ARG A 84 -2.03 -15.03 -1.52
C ARG A 84 -3.33 -15.28 -0.74
N ASP A 85 -4.00 -14.24 -0.27
CA ASP A 85 -5.27 -14.29 0.48
C ASP A 85 -6.53 -14.23 -0.41
N ASP A 86 -6.38 -14.02 -1.71
CA ASP A 86 -7.50 -13.95 -2.66
C ASP A 86 -7.84 -15.33 -3.22
N TYR A 87 -9.06 -15.82 -2.97
CA TYR A 87 -9.60 -17.04 -3.51
C TYR A 87 -10.54 -16.78 -4.69
N LYS A 88 -10.41 -17.56 -5.76
CA LYS A 88 -11.37 -17.62 -6.87
C LYS A 88 -11.88 -19.03 -7.00
N ILE A 89 -13.16 -19.23 -6.74
CA ILE A 89 -13.84 -20.50 -6.73
C ILE A 89 -14.76 -20.56 -7.96
N PHE A 90 -14.53 -21.53 -8.82
CA PHE A 90 -15.34 -21.78 -10.03
C PHE A 90 -16.09 -23.08 -9.85
N VAL A 91 -17.40 -23.05 -10.06
CA VAL A 91 -18.31 -24.18 -9.93
C VAL A 91 -19.35 -24.14 -11.05
N ASN A 92 -19.86 -25.28 -11.44
CA ASN A 92 -20.99 -25.36 -12.39
C ASN A 92 -22.34 -25.20 -11.71
N ALA A 93 -22.46 -25.63 -10.45
CA ALA A 93 -23.67 -25.46 -9.65
C ALA A 93 -23.47 -24.37 -8.57
N PRO A 94 -24.29 -23.30 -8.52
CA PRO A 94 -24.16 -22.23 -7.52
C PRO A 94 -24.15 -22.74 -6.07
N ASN A 95 -24.98 -23.75 -5.76
CA ASN A 95 -25.04 -24.36 -4.42
C ASN A 95 -23.70 -24.96 -3.97
N ASP A 96 -22.93 -25.54 -4.89
CA ASP A 96 -21.61 -26.08 -4.57
C ASP A 96 -20.63 -24.94 -4.19
N GLY A 97 -20.75 -23.78 -4.85
CA GLY A 97 -19.98 -22.60 -4.51
C GLY A 97 -20.29 -22.08 -3.11
N GLU A 98 -21.56 -22.05 -2.71
CA GLU A 98 -21.97 -21.66 -1.35
C GLU A 98 -21.43 -22.63 -0.31
N VAL A 99 -21.50 -23.94 -0.58
CA VAL A 99 -20.97 -25.00 0.32
C VAL A 99 -19.46 -24.82 0.47
N ILE A 100 -18.69 -24.65 -0.62
CA ILE A 100 -17.24 -24.46 -0.58
C ILE A 100 -16.88 -23.18 0.19
N LEU A 101 -17.60 -22.08 -0.04
CA LEU A 101 -17.37 -20.82 0.65
C LEU A 101 -17.63 -20.94 2.16
N ARG A 102 -18.67 -21.66 2.55
CA ARG A 102 -18.96 -21.95 3.96
C ARG A 102 -17.84 -22.78 4.59
N LEU A 103 -17.43 -23.88 3.94
CA LEU A 103 -16.33 -24.72 4.42
C LEU A 103 -15.04 -23.92 4.60
N LEU A 104 -14.68 -23.10 3.61
CA LEU A 104 -13.52 -22.21 3.72
C LEU A 104 -13.66 -21.27 4.91
N SER A 105 -14.83 -20.63 5.06
CA SER A 105 -15.08 -19.71 6.18
C SER A 105 -14.93 -20.38 7.55
N GLU A 106 -15.41 -21.61 7.70
CA GLU A 106 -15.29 -22.40 8.93
C GLU A 106 -13.84 -22.82 9.21
N LEU A 107 -13.12 -23.23 8.16
CA LEU A 107 -11.73 -23.69 8.25
C LEU A 107 -10.73 -22.61 8.63
N ILE A 108 -10.92 -21.36 8.18
CA ILE A 108 -9.97 -20.28 8.44
C ILE A 108 -10.09 -19.67 9.84
N VAL A 109 -11.25 -19.79 10.50
CA VAL A 109 -11.51 -19.20 11.82
C VAL A 109 -10.52 -19.68 12.90
N PRO A 110 -10.21 -20.97 13.04
CA PRO A 110 -9.22 -21.43 14.02
C PRO A 110 -7.83 -20.82 13.85
N PHE A 111 -7.48 -20.41 12.62
CA PHE A 111 -6.20 -19.75 12.31
C PHE A 111 -6.21 -18.23 12.57
N GLY A 112 -7.32 -17.70 13.10
CA GLY A 112 -7.49 -16.26 13.31
C GLY A 112 -7.68 -15.44 12.03
N LEU A 113 -8.19 -16.10 10.99
CA LEU A 113 -8.54 -15.47 9.71
C LEU A 113 -10.06 -15.35 9.57
N LYS A 114 -10.50 -14.39 8.76
CA LYS A 114 -11.90 -14.19 8.45
C LYS A 114 -12.05 -13.74 7.00
N LEU A 115 -13.04 -14.29 6.29
CA LEU A 115 -13.40 -13.81 4.97
C LEU A 115 -13.98 -12.38 5.06
N ASN A 116 -13.58 -11.54 4.13
CA ASN A 116 -14.12 -10.20 4.02
C ASN A 116 -15.41 -10.23 3.21
N SER A 117 -16.57 -10.20 3.89
CA SER A 117 -17.89 -10.26 3.27
C SER A 117 -18.14 -9.14 2.25
N SER A 118 -17.56 -7.96 2.46
CA SER A 118 -17.73 -6.83 1.53
C SER A 118 -16.96 -7.02 0.20
N LYS A 119 -15.94 -7.87 0.20
CA LYS A 119 -15.15 -8.22 -1.00
C LYS A 119 -15.60 -9.55 -1.62
N THR A 120 -16.31 -10.41 -0.88
CA THR A 120 -16.82 -11.69 -1.39
C THR A 120 -18.00 -11.43 -2.33
N ARG A 121 -17.90 -11.88 -3.56
CA ARG A 121 -18.91 -11.66 -4.60
C ARG A 121 -19.14 -12.94 -5.38
N GLU A 122 -20.41 -13.25 -5.64
CA GLU A 122 -20.83 -14.22 -6.62
C GLU A 122 -21.01 -13.54 -7.97
N ASN A 123 -20.60 -14.20 -9.05
CA ASN A 123 -20.83 -13.71 -10.40
C ASN A 123 -21.04 -14.86 -11.38
N LYS A 124 -22.12 -14.80 -12.16
CA LYS A 124 -22.42 -15.79 -13.22
C LYS A 124 -21.65 -15.50 -14.52
N ASN A 125 -21.10 -14.29 -14.68
CA ASN A 125 -20.34 -13.92 -15.88
C ASN A 125 -18.84 -13.89 -15.54
N ILE A 126 -18.12 -14.95 -15.94
CA ILE A 126 -16.69 -15.11 -15.66
C ILE A 126 -15.87 -13.96 -16.26
N ILE A 127 -16.19 -13.49 -17.46
CA ILE A 127 -15.44 -12.46 -18.16
C ILE A 127 -15.54 -11.13 -17.39
N SER A 128 -16.74 -10.71 -17.03
CA SER A 128 -16.94 -9.46 -16.29
C SER A 128 -16.40 -9.52 -14.87
N SER A 129 -16.35 -10.71 -14.24
CA SER A 129 -15.80 -10.91 -12.90
C SER A 129 -14.26 -11.02 -12.88
N SER A 130 -13.65 -11.33 -14.02
CA SER A 130 -12.18 -11.42 -14.12
C SER A 130 -11.50 -10.06 -14.14
N VAL A 131 -12.21 -9.01 -14.51
CA VAL A 131 -11.70 -7.63 -14.59
C VAL A 131 -12.28 -6.78 -13.46
N LYS A 132 -11.41 -6.09 -12.72
CA LYS A 132 -11.87 -5.19 -11.65
C LYS A 132 -12.74 -4.06 -12.23
N PRO A 133 -13.82 -3.63 -11.53
CA PRO A 133 -14.71 -2.57 -12.02
C PRO A 133 -14.01 -1.26 -12.36
N ASP A 134 -12.97 -0.89 -11.59
CA ASP A 134 -12.15 0.29 -11.87
C ASP A 134 -11.42 0.21 -13.22
N LYS A 135 -10.97 -0.99 -13.61
CA LYS A 135 -10.35 -1.23 -14.92
C LYS A 135 -11.34 -1.12 -16.06
N LEU A 136 -12.54 -1.72 -15.89
CA LEU A 136 -13.61 -1.61 -16.88
C LEU A 136 -14.05 -0.16 -17.08
N SER A 137 -14.24 0.57 -15.97
CA SER A 137 -14.57 1.99 -16.03
C SER A 137 -13.44 2.81 -16.70
N TRP A 138 -12.18 2.48 -16.43
CA TRP A 138 -11.04 3.15 -17.05
C TRP A 138 -11.02 2.99 -18.57
N PHE A 139 -11.32 1.80 -19.11
CA PHE A 139 -11.38 1.56 -20.54
C PHE A 139 -12.50 2.35 -21.26
N GLN A 140 -13.53 2.74 -20.51
CA GLN A 140 -14.64 3.56 -21.05
C GLN A 140 -14.32 5.06 -21.07
N LEU A 141 -13.25 5.50 -20.36
CA LEU A 141 -12.82 6.88 -20.41
C LEU A 141 -12.12 7.18 -21.72
N ASN A 142 -12.84 7.82 -22.66
CA ASN A 142 -12.23 8.32 -23.87
C ASN A 142 -11.52 9.65 -23.58
N GLN A 143 -10.19 9.63 -23.63
CA GLN A 143 -9.33 10.80 -23.37
C GLN A 143 -8.82 11.47 -24.63
N ASP A 144 -9.04 10.87 -25.78
CA ASP A 144 -8.62 11.41 -27.06
C ASP A 144 -9.44 12.69 -27.37
N ASP A 145 -8.84 13.66 -28.00
CA ASP A 145 -9.42 14.97 -28.37
C ASP A 145 -9.86 15.90 -27.22
N LEU A 146 -9.56 15.57 -25.96
CA LEU A 146 -9.87 16.44 -24.83
C LEU A 146 -8.70 17.37 -24.49
N THR A 147 -9.06 18.60 -24.07
CA THR A 147 -8.07 19.50 -23.47
C THR A 147 -7.46 18.91 -22.19
N LEU A 148 -6.21 19.26 -21.88
CA LEU A 148 -5.50 18.76 -20.70
C LEU A 148 -6.35 18.88 -19.43
N GLN A 149 -6.98 20.01 -19.19
CA GLN A 149 -7.85 20.24 -18.05
C GLN A 149 -9.02 19.27 -17.99
N LYS A 150 -9.66 18.96 -19.13
CA LYS A 150 -10.75 17.99 -19.18
C LYS A 150 -10.28 16.57 -18.86
N GLN A 151 -9.08 16.20 -19.31
CA GLN A 151 -8.46 14.93 -18.98
C GLN A 151 -8.22 14.81 -17.47
N PHE A 152 -7.73 15.86 -16.79
CA PHE A 152 -7.62 15.90 -15.34
C PHE A 152 -8.97 15.75 -14.63
N LEU A 153 -10.04 16.37 -15.13
CA LEU A 153 -11.39 16.23 -14.58
C LEU A 153 -11.92 14.81 -14.69
N LEU A 154 -11.67 14.11 -15.82
CA LEU A 154 -12.04 12.70 -15.97
C LEU A 154 -11.33 11.80 -14.94
N ILE A 155 -10.02 12.00 -14.75
CA ILE A 155 -9.26 11.25 -13.74
C ILE A 155 -9.77 11.57 -12.34
N HIS A 156 -10.08 12.83 -12.05
CA HIS A 156 -10.68 13.24 -10.79
C HIS A 156 -12.01 12.50 -10.52
N GLN A 157 -12.93 12.51 -11.50
CA GLN A 157 -14.19 11.80 -11.37
C GLN A 157 -13.99 10.29 -11.14
N HIS A 158 -13.07 9.68 -11.90
CA HIS A 158 -12.72 8.28 -11.71
C HIS A 158 -12.14 8.02 -10.31
N SER A 159 -11.32 8.94 -9.78
CA SER A 159 -10.71 8.83 -8.46
C SER A 159 -11.71 8.88 -7.31
N LEU A 160 -12.80 9.61 -7.47
CA LEU A 160 -13.90 9.64 -6.49
C LEU A 160 -14.69 8.32 -6.49
N MET A 161 -14.87 7.70 -7.66
CA MET A 161 -15.58 6.43 -7.78
C MET A 161 -14.74 5.23 -7.35
N TYR A 162 -13.44 5.26 -7.61
CA TYR A 162 -12.51 4.16 -7.36
C TYR A 162 -11.23 4.65 -6.65
N PRO A 163 -11.32 5.04 -5.37
CA PRO A 163 -10.17 5.55 -4.63
C PRO A 163 -9.00 4.55 -4.62
N ASN A 164 -7.79 5.07 -4.74
CA ASN A 164 -6.54 4.29 -4.76
C ASN A 164 -6.43 3.26 -5.91
N SER A 165 -7.21 3.38 -6.98
CA SER A 165 -7.03 2.58 -8.18
C SER A 165 -5.66 2.87 -8.83
N GLY A 166 -4.94 1.82 -9.23
CA GLY A 166 -3.69 1.96 -9.99
C GLY A 166 -3.85 2.68 -11.34
N SER A 167 -5.08 2.73 -11.88
CA SER A 167 -5.38 3.47 -13.11
C SER A 167 -5.24 4.98 -12.93
N ILE A 168 -5.51 5.50 -11.72
CA ILE A 168 -5.35 6.92 -11.39
C ILE A 168 -3.88 7.33 -11.51
N VAL A 169 -2.98 6.58 -10.85
CA VAL A 169 -1.54 6.85 -10.88
C VAL A 169 -1.04 6.80 -12.32
N ARG A 170 -1.40 5.74 -13.06
CA ARG A 170 -1.02 5.58 -14.47
C ARG A 170 -1.49 6.76 -15.34
N GLY A 171 -2.77 7.13 -15.24
CA GLY A 171 -3.32 8.24 -16.00
C GLY A 171 -2.66 9.58 -15.65
N LEU A 172 -2.42 9.85 -14.36
CA LEU A 172 -1.70 11.04 -13.94
C LEU A 172 -0.25 11.06 -14.44
N THR A 173 0.44 9.91 -14.47
CA THR A 173 1.80 9.80 -15.03
C THR A 173 1.81 10.12 -16.52
N GLU A 174 0.81 9.64 -17.27
CA GLU A 174 0.67 9.98 -18.70
C GLU A 174 0.38 11.47 -18.91
N LEU A 175 -0.49 12.08 -18.08
CA LEU A 175 -0.75 13.52 -18.15
C LEU A 175 0.45 14.35 -17.71
N ASN A 176 1.22 13.90 -16.72
CA ASN A 176 2.45 14.58 -16.28
C ASN A 176 3.44 14.78 -17.43
N LYS A 177 3.56 13.80 -18.33
CA LYS A 177 4.39 13.89 -19.54
C LYS A 177 3.87 14.87 -20.59
N LYS A 178 2.55 15.16 -20.57
CA LYS A 178 1.91 16.11 -21.50
C LYS A 178 1.97 17.56 -21.01
N ILE A 179 2.33 17.80 -19.76
CA ILE A 179 2.42 19.16 -19.21
C ILE A 179 3.59 19.87 -19.87
N SER A 180 3.29 20.96 -20.54
CA SER A 180 4.31 21.80 -21.17
C SER A 180 5.02 22.68 -20.15
N ASP A 181 6.27 23.08 -20.46
CA ASP A 181 7.06 24.01 -19.64
C ASP A 181 6.42 25.41 -19.51
N LYS A 182 5.34 25.69 -20.25
CA LYS A 182 4.62 26.97 -20.19
C LYS A 182 3.27 26.88 -19.46
N GLU A 183 2.91 25.68 -18.96
CA GLU A 183 1.65 25.49 -18.27
C GLU A 183 1.59 26.25 -16.94
N LYS A 184 0.51 26.98 -16.72
CA LYS A 184 0.29 27.82 -15.51
C LYS A 184 -1.12 27.67 -14.94
N SER A 185 -1.83 26.62 -15.30
CA SER A 185 -3.24 26.43 -14.93
C SER A 185 -3.40 26.14 -13.41
N ILE A 186 -3.92 27.11 -12.69
CA ILE A 186 -4.29 26.96 -11.27
C ILE A 186 -5.41 25.94 -11.11
N GLN A 187 -6.28 25.79 -12.11
CA GLN A 187 -7.36 24.81 -12.08
C GLN A 187 -6.80 23.39 -12.07
N ILE A 188 -5.77 23.10 -12.88
CA ILE A 188 -5.10 21.80 -12.85
C ILE A 188 -4.50 21.55 -11.48
N ILE A 189 -3.83 22.53 -10.86
CA ILE A 189 -3.32 22.40 -9.50
C ILE A 189 -4.44 22.04 -8.52
N SER A 190 -5.58 22.76 -8.58
CA SER A 190 -6.69 22.51 -7.66
C SER A 190 -7.27 21.11 -7.80
N ILE A 191 -7.46 20.62 -9.04
CA ILE A 191 -7.94 19.26 -9.33
C ILE A 191 -6.94 18.23 -8.82
N THR A 192 -5.63 18.46 -9.09
CA THR A 192 -4.55 17.55 -8.67
C THR A 192 -4.46 17.45 -7.15
N VAL A 193 -4.61 18.56 -6.43
CA VAL A 193 -4.63 18.57 -4.96
C VAL A 193 -5.80 17.76 -4.41
N ASP A 194 -6.99 17.88 -5.01
CA ASP A 194 -8.15 17.12 -4.56
C ASP A 194 -7.97 15.61 -4.82
N ILE A 195 -7.43 15.23 -5.98
CA ILE A 195 -7.06 13.83 -6.26
C ILE A 195 -6.06 13.32 -5.21
N MET A 196 -5.03 14.09 -4.89
CA MET A 196 -3.97 13.73 -3.94
C MET A 196 -4.52 13.46 -2.54
N LEU A 197 -5.47 14.27 -2.07
CA LEU A 197 -6.08 14.14 -0.74
C LEU A 197 -6.91 12.86 -0.60
N HIS A 198 -7.56 12.42 -1.67
CA HIS A 198 -8.40 11.22 -1.66
C HIS A 198 -7.64 9.95 -2.08
N ASN A 199 -6.45 10.09 -2.68
CA ASN A 199 -5.69 8.97 -3.25
C ASN A 199 -4.21 9.04 -2.83
N PRO A 200 -3.85 8.58 -1.62
CA PRO A 200 -2.47 8.63 -1.12
C PRO A 200 -1.42 8.03 -2.05
N LYS A 201 -1.77 6.98 -2.81
CA LYS A 201 -0.87 6.39 -3.81
C LYS A 201 -0.49 7.35 -4.95
N ALA A 202 -1.31 8.36 -5.21
CA ALA A 202 -1.06 9.32 -6.27
C ALA A 202 -0.21 10.54 -5.80
N ILE A 203 0.10 10.66 -4.52
CA ILE A 203 0.82 11.80 -3.96
C ILE A 203 2.12 12.10 -4.72
N PRO A 204 3.01 11.12 -5.00
CA PRO A 204 4.26 11.41 -5.71
C PRO A 204 4.05 12.09 -7.06
N VAL A 205 3.23 11.50 -7.91
CA VAL A 205 2.94 12.04 -9.25
C VAL A 205 2.18 13.36 -9.19
N CYS A 206 1.27 13.54 -8.22
CA CYS A 206 0.58 14.80 -8.01
C CYS A 206 1.56 15.91 -7.61
N CYS A 207 2.51 15.65 -6.73
CA CYS A 207 3.54 16.62 -6.35
C CYS A 207 4.46 16.96 -7.54
N SER A 208 4.80 16.00 -8.40
CA SER A 208 5.53 16.27 -9.64
C SER A 208 4.76 17.22 -10.55
N ILE A 209 3.48 16.92 -10.84
CA ILE A 209 2.59 17.77 -11.65
C ILE A 209 2.54 19.21 -11.10
N ILE A 210 2.28 19.34 -9.79
CA ILE A 210 2.17 20.64 -9.14
C ILE A 210 3.50 21.40 -9.20
N SER A 211 4.64 20.73 -8.98
CA SER A 211 5.96 21.34 -9.04
C SER A 211 6.29 21.90 -10.44
N LYS A 212 5.95 21.16 -11.51
CA LYS A 212 6.11 21.60 -12.91
C LYS A 212 5.33 22.89 -13.18
N ILE A 213 4.08 22.96 -12.75
CA ILE A 213 3.23 24.14 -12.96
C ILE A 213 3.71 25.32 -12.10
N LEU A 214 4.09 25.07 -10.84
CA LEU A 214 4.56 26.11 -9.94
C LEU A 214 5.90 26.73 -10.38
N LYS A 215 6.77 25.95 -11.04
CA LYS A 215 8.05 26.48 -11.58
C LYS A 215 7.83 27.69 -12.48
N ASN A 216 6.72 27.75 -13.21
CA ASN A 216 6.38 28.81 -14.16
C ASN A 216 5.53 29.94 -13.56
N THR A 217 5.27 29.88 -12.25
CA THR A 217 4.40 30.84 -11.56
C THR A 217 5.24 31.88 -10.83
N GLU A 218 4.76 33.12 -10.73
CA GLU A 218 5.42 34.18 -9.96
C GLU A 218 5.60 33.76 -8.49
N GLU A 219 6.75 34.07 -7.88
CA GLU A 219 7.13 33.68 -6.52
C GLU A 219 6.07 34.02 -5.45
N LYS A 220 5.45 35.19 -5.53
CA LYS A 220 4.37 35.57 -4.61
C LYS A 220 3.17 34.65 -4.71
N MET A 221 2.79 34.27 -5.93
CA MET A 221 1.66 33.38 -6.19
C MET A 221 2.01 31.94 -5.85
N LYS A 222 3.21 31.49 -6.16
CA LYS A 222 3.77 30.18 -5.76
C LYS A 222 3.68 29.99 -4.25
N LEU A 223 4.14 30.95 -3.45
CA LEU A 223 4.05 30.89 -2.00
C LEU A 223 2.60 30.88 -1.50
N SER A 224 1.72 31.66 -2.12
CA SER A 224 0.30 31.69 -1.75
C SER A 224 -0.38 30.33 -1.98
N ILE A 225 -0.14 29.71 -3.14
CA ILE A 225 -0.68 28.39 -3.49
C ILE A 225 -0.10 27.33 -2.55
N SER A 226 1.22 27.33 -2.36
CA SER A 226 1.93 26.39 -1.47
C SER A 226 1.40 26.43 -0.03
N ASN A 227 1.12 27.65 0.49
CA ASN A 227 0.54 27.84 1.81
C ASN A 227 -0.88 27.23 1.92
N LYS A 228 -1.69 27.36 0.88
CA LYS A 228 -3.03 26.77 0.86
C LYS A 228 -2.96 25.25 0.85
N ILE A 229 -2.07 24.67 0.03
CA ILE A 229 -1.85 23.21 -0.02
C ILE A 229 -1.36 22.70 1.33
N TYR A 230 -0.36 23.37 1.92
CA TYR A 230 0.19 23.03 3.22
C TYR A 230 -0.89 23.04 4.32
N LYS A 231 -1.68 24.10 4.42
CA LYS A 231 -2.76 24.19 5.41
C LYS A 231 -3.75 23.05 5.24
N ARG A 232 -4.19 22.78 4.01
CA ARG A 232 -5.12 21.71 3.72
C ARG A 232 -4.59 20.32 4.10
N LEU A 233 -3.30 20.05 3.83
CA LEU A 233 -2.65 18.81 4.21
C LEU A 233 -2.53 18.65 5.73
N MET A 234 -2.22 19.73 6.45
CA MET A 234 -2.12 19.69 7.92
C MET A 234 -3.44 19.41 8.63
N GLU A 235 -4.56 19.71 7.98
CA GLU A 235 -5.91 19.37 8.46
C GLU A 235 -6.31 17.91 8.16
N THR A 236 -5.56 17.22 7.29
CA THR A 236 -5.87 15.85 6.87
C THR A 236 -5.19 14.85 7.79
N PRO A 237 -5.92 13.86 8.36
CA PRO A 237 -5.31 12.78 9.13
C PRO A 237 -4.33 11.95 8.28
N ASN A 238 -3.31 11.38 8.92
CA ASN A 238 -2.30 10.52 8.28
C ASN A 238 -1.61 11.20 7.07
N SER A 239 -1.26 12.46 7.24
CA SER A 239 -0.64 13.29 6.19
C SER A 239 0.89 13.15 6.09
N GLU A 240 1.52 12.27 6.86
CA GLU A 240 2.97 12.14 7.01
C GLU A 240 3.65 11.94 5.64
N PHE A 241 3.17 11.00 4.85
CA PHE A 241 3.70 10.73 3.51
C PHE A 241 3.55 11.95 2.57
N ALA A 242 2.43 12.66 2.67
CA ALA A 242 2.20 13.87 1.89
C ALA A 242 3.11 15.02 2.34
N GLN A 243 3.46 15.13 3.62
CA GLN A 243 4.40 16.11 4.13
C GLN A 243 5.79 15.95 3.53
N ILE A 244 6.29 14.71 3.39
CA ILE A 244 7.59 14.41 2.79
C ILE A 244 7.63 14.92 1.34
N TRP A 245 6.62 14.57 0.54
CA TRP A 245 6.55 14.99 -0.86
C TRP A 245 6.32 16.49 -1.01
N LEU A 246 5.53 17.10 -0.14
CA LEU A 246 5.33 18.54 -0.14
C LEU A 246 6.61 19.28 0.27
N GLN A 247 7.35 18.75 1.25
CA GLN A 247 8.66 19.30 1.60
C GLN A 247 9.64 19.22 0.42
N ARG A 248 9.66 18.07 -0.29
CA ARG A 248 10.49 17.92 -1.49
C ARG A 248 10.09 18.93 -2.57
N MET A 249 8.81 19.12 -2.83
CA MET A 249 8.28 20.10 -3.80
C MET A 249 8.62 21.56 -3.43
N LEU A 250 8.68 21.85 -2.12
CA LEU A 250 8.94 23.19 -1.59
C LEU A 250 10.40 23.41 -1.16
N LYS A 251 11.32 22.62 -1.67
CA LYS A 251 12.72 22.56 -1.30
C LYS A 251 13.34 23.93 -0.97
N ASN A 252 13.14 24.94 -1.83
CA ASN A 252 13.73 26.28 -1.67
C ASN A 252 12.96 27.17 -0.69
N SER A 253 11.83 26.71 -0.17
CA SER A 253 10.97 27.46 0.76
C SER A 253 10.66 26.70 2.04
N VAL A 254 11.37 25.61 2.30
CA VAL A 254 11.14 24.67 3.43
C VAL A 254 11.06 25.39 4.78
N ASP A 255 11.91 26.38 5.00
CA ASP A 255 11.98 27.12 6.27
C ASP A 255 10.70 27.92 6.60
N LYS A 256 9.83 28.10 5.60
CA LYS A 256 8.54 28.81 5.77
C LYS A 256 7.41 27.91 6.26
N PHE A 257 7.64 26.58 6.34
CA PHE A 257 6.63 25.59 6.65
C PHE A 257 7.06 24.71 7.83
N GLY A 258 6.16 24.52 8.79
CA GLY A 258 6.41 23.71 10.00
C GLY A 258 5.99 22.25 9.82
N PHE A 259 6.67 21.49 8.94
CA PHE A 259 6.43 20.06 8.80
C PHE A 259 6.75 19.29 10.09
N LYS A 260 5.88 18.37 10.50
CA LYS A 260 5.98 17.63 11.77
C LYS A 260 6.48 16.19 11.59
N GLU A 261 6.49 15.70 10.35
CA GLU A 261 6.93 14.36 10.05
C GLU A 261 8.45 14.21 10.34
N ALA A 262 8.86 13.05 10.88
CA ALA A 262 10.23 12.83 11.37
C ALA A 262 11.29 12.97 10.26
N LEU A 263 11.05 12.41 9.07
CA LEU A 263 11.97 12.56 7.94
C LEU A 263 12.09 14.01 7.48
N CYS A 264 11.01 14.78 7.56
CA CYS A 264 11.04 16.20 7.27
C CYS A 264 11.93 16.99 8.25
N SER A 265 11.92 16.61 9.51
CA SER A 265 12.79 17.18 10.54
C SER A 265 14.26 16.86 10.30
N ILE A 266 14.57 15.63 9.86
CA ILE A 266 15.94 15.22 9.50
C ILE A 266 16.47 16.04 8.32
N VAL A 267 15.65 16.31 7.31
CA VAL A 267 16.01 17.15 6.17
C VAL A 267 16.36 18.58 6.63
N ARG A 268 15.68 19.12 7.67
CA ARG A 268 16.03 20.40 8.30
C ARG A 268 17.31 20.35 9.14
N GLY A 269 17.87 19.17 9.39
CA GLY A 269 19.09 18.97 10.18
C GLY A 269 18.84 18.71 11.66
N GLU A 270 17.59 18.44 12.05
CA GLU A 270 17.23 18.03 13.41
C GLU A 270 17.67 16.58 13.66
N SER A 271 18.15 16.29 14.87
CA SER A 271 18.48 14.92 15.28
C SER A 271 17.27 14.30 15.94
N ILE A 272 16.52 13.52 15.18
CA ILE A 272 15.31 12.82 15.64
C ILE A 272 15.42 11.33 15.34
N ASP A 273 14.98 10.49 16.28
CA ASP A 273 14.82 9.06 16.04
C ASP A 273 13.56 8.83 15.18
N ILE A 274 13.70 8.09 14.07
CA ILE A 274 12.58 7.77 13.16
C ILE A 274 11.65 6.73 13.80
N TRP A 275 12.22 5.86 14.64
CA TRP A 275 11.51 4.81 15.38
C TRP A 275 12.02 4.71 16.81
N ASP A 276 11.22 4.12 17.69
CA ASP A 276 11.64 3.87 19.07
C ASP A 276 12.80 2.86 19.12
N ASN A 277 13.98 3.35 19.49
CA ASN A 277 15.21 2.59 19.68
C ASN A 277 15.49 2.25 21.17
N SER A 278 14.58 2.59 22.06
CA SER A 278 14.79 2.44 23.53
C SER A 278 14.98 0.99 23.96
N TRP A 279 14.40 0.06 23.22
CA TRP A 279 14.53 -1.38 23.45
C TRP A 279 15.92 -1.94 23.10
N PHE A 280 16.73 -1.19 22.37
CA PHE A 280 18.04 -1.64 21.88
C PHE A 280 19.15 -1.18 22.83
N ASN A 281 19.56 -2.08 23.74
CA ASN A 281 20.68 -1.89 24.67
C ASN A 281 22.03 -2.30 24.08
N GLY A 282 22.13 -2.49 22.78
CA GLY A 282 23.27 -3.08 22.13
C GLY A 282 24.41 -2.12 21.80
N ASN A 283 25.45 -2.72 21.26
CA ASN A 283 26.72 -2.11 20.90
C ASN A 283 26.55 -0.79 20.10
N ASN A 284 27.26 0.23 20.51
CA ASN A 284 27.30 1.57 19.89
C ASN A 284 27.53 1.58 18.36
N LYS A 285 28.12 0.51 17.80
CA LYS A 285 28.32 0.38 16.34
C LYS A 285 27.00 0.20 15.58
N ILE A 286 26.10 -0.65 16.09
CA ILE A 286 24.80 -0.87 15.44
C ILE A 286 23.89 0.36 15.64
N LYS A 287 23.93 0.96 16.83
CA LYS A 287 23.19 2.19 17.10
C LYS A 287 23.59 3.32 16.14
N LYS A 288 24.87 3.45 15.78
CA LYS A 288 25.36 4.41 14.80
C LYS A 288 24.91 4.13 13.36
N LEU A 289 24.69 2.87 12.98
CA LEU A 289 24.16 2.49 11.67
C LEU A 289 22.67 2.82 11.50
N ILE A 290 21.94 2.87 12.61
CA ILE A 290 20.51 3.16 12.65
C ILE A 290 20.24 4.68 12.75
N LEU A 291 21.28 5.49 13.01
CA LEU A 291 21.10 6.93 13.17
C LEU A 291 20.64 7.60 11.89
N PRO A 292 19.64 8.49 11.98
CA PRO A 292 19.04 9.19 10.84
C PRO A 292 20.01 9.96 9.95
N THR A 293 21.17 10.38 10.47
CA THR A 293 22.22 11.08 9.73
C THR A 293 22.82 10.27 8.57
N SER A 294 22.67 8.95 8.57
CA SER A 294 23.11 8.08 7.46
C SER A 294 22.05 7.95 6.33
N ILE A 295 20.83 8.41 6.55
CA ILE A 295 19.69 8.23 5.64
C ILE A 295 19.54 9.42 4.69
N PHE A 296 19.99 10.60 5.07
CA PHE A 296 19.84 11.82 4.29
C PHE A 296 21.18 12.37 3.81
N ASP A 297 21.36 12.45 2.49
CA ASP A 297 22.52 13.05 1.87
C ASP A 297 22.22 14.49 1.47
N LYS A 298 22.79 15.43 2.24
CA LYS A 298 22.65 16.88 1.99
C LYS A 298 23.24 17.32 0.65
N THR A 299 24.25 16.62 0.15
CA THR A 299 24.95 17.00 -1.09
C THR A 299 24.11 16.65 -2.32
N ILE A 300 23.45 15.50 -2.29
CA ILE A 300 22.49 15.08 -3.31
C ILE A 300 21.30 16.02 -3.29
N PHE A 301 20.69 16.20 -2.11
CA PHE A 301 19.52 17.08 -1.97
C PHE A 301 19.79 18.52 -2.45
N ALA A 302 20.96 19.08 -2.18
CA ALA A 302 21.32 20.41 -2.64
C ALA A 302 21.37 20.53 -4.17
N LYS A 303 21.75 19.46 -4.88
CA LYS A 303 21.87 19.45 -6.34
C LYS A 303 20.53 19.18 -7.07
N MET A 304 19.51 18.66 -6.39
CA MET A 304 18.19 18.40 -7.00
C MET A 304 17.53 19.70 -7.48
N ASP A 305 16.77 19.68 -8.56
CA ASP A 305 15.95 20.81 -9.02
C ASP A 305 14.76 21.05 -8.07
N GLU A 306 14.12 22.21 -8.13
CA GLU A 306 12.82 22.46 -7.49
C GLU A 306 11.72 21.55 -8.06
N MET A 307 11.76 21.32 -9.35
CA MET A 307 10.85 20.41 -10.02
C MET A 307 11.16 18.98 -9.61
N ILE A 308 10.11 18.22 -9.34
CA ILE A 308 10.23 16.78 -9.08
C ILE A 308 10.27 16.07 -10.44
N GLU A 309 11.37 15.42 -10.74
CA GLU A 309 11.58 14.69 -11.98
C GLU A 309 10.81 13.37 -12.03
N ASP A 310 10.53 12.88 -13.24
CA ASP A 310 9.76 11.65 -13.42
C ASP A 310 10.51 10.44 -12.81
N ASP A 311 11.84 10.39 -12.89
CA ASP A 311 12.68 9.34 -12.30
C ASP A 311 12.52 9.24 -10.76
N GLU A 312 12.36 10.39 -10.08
CA GLU A 312 12.10 10.38 -8.63
C GLU A 312 10.74 9.74 -8.30
N VAL A 313 9.75 9.95 -9.17
CA VAL A 313 8.41 9.39 -9.00
C VAL A 313 8.41 7.90 -9.32
N ASP A 314 9.13 7.48 -10.36
CA ASP A 314 9.17 6.08 -10.82
C ASP A 314 9.73 5.12 -9.77
N ILE A 315 10.69 5.57 -8.94
CA ILE A 315 11.21 4.78 -7.80
C ILE A 315 10.07 4.31 -6.88
N PHE A 316 9.04 5.14 -6.67
CA PHE A 316 7.92 4.84 -5.78
C PHE A 316 6.76 4.13 -6.48
N ILE A 317 6.56 4.35 -7.78
CA ILE A 317 5.49 3.70 -8.55
C ILE A 317 5.79 2.20 -8.71
N HIS A 318 7.03 1.82 -8.94
CA HIS A 318 7.44 0.42 -9.10
C HIS A 318 7.54 -0.36 -7.80
N SER A 319 7.56 0.32 -6.64
CA SER A 319 7.58 -0.29 -5.31
C SER A 319 6.19 -0.49 -4.69
N LEU A 320 5.13 0.00 -5.31
CA LEU A 320 3.72 -0.10 -4.89
C LEU A 320 2.95 -1.14 -5.72
#